data_3a3976d95cfd567c9273c3c2c2078f9d
#
_entry.id   3a3976d95cfd567c9273c3c2c2078f9d
#
_cell.length_a   1.000
_cell.length_b   1.000
_cell.length_c   1.000
_cell.angle_alpha   90.00
_cell.angle_beta   90.00
_cell.angle_gamma   90.00
#
_symmetry.space_group_name_H-M   'P 1'
#
loop_
_entity.id
_entity.type
_entity.pdbx_description
1 polymer ?
#
loop_
_entity_poly.entity_id
_entity_poly.type
_entity_poly.pdbx_seq_one_letter_code
_entity_poly.pdbx_strand_id
1 'polypeptide(L)'
;MAEERVKRRLAAIFAADVVGYSRLMGEDEVGTLAALKAHRAALIDPKIAEHQGRIVKTTGDGMLVEFTSVVEAVACAVAIQRGMAERNAPMAQDRRIVLRIGINLGDVIVEGEDIYGDGVNVAARLEGLAEPGGIYVSGDVYRQVHNKLDLGFEDLGEREVKNIAEPVRVYRLEAGATRASEPAEATGGAMMARPAVAVLPFTNMSGDPEQEYFSDGLTEDLITALTAWRSFPVIARNSTFTYKNRAVDVKQVARDLGARYVVEGSVRKTGNRVRISAQFIDGETGHHVWAEKYDRQLDDIFVLQDEISQRITGTIVPALAQAELKRSAAKRPADLTAWDYYLRGMAFIHEFTKAGNAKARRMFERAMEVDRDYSEAYTGLSLSHHRDVLLQCSDDRERSIAKALDAARRAVALDGASFAAHQVLSTAYIWRNEHDLALAEARLAVELNPNDAISLHALGNKSDLAGDPEGIPRMIRAQQLNPQDPERHAHLSFLARAHVNAHQYERALESARLAIQRRPDYPHAHYILAIALAHLGEAQRAQAELEECERLHPGFLASRADWRPYTDEESNRHLREGLRKAGHPD
;
A
#
# COMPACT_ATOMS: atom_id res chain seq x y z
N MET A 1 -43.68 -15.02 7.64
CA MET A 1 -43.04 -14.96 6.31
C MET A 1 -41.63 -14.50 6.58
N ALA A 2 -40.64 -15.32 6.29
CA ALA A 2 -39.23 -14.90 6.45
C ALA A 2 -38.95 -13.86 5.35
N GLU A 3 -38.50 -12.67 5.75
CA GLU A 3 -37.96 -11.69 4.84
C GLU A 3 -36.76 -12.31 4.11
N GLU A 4 -36.89 -12.51 2.83
CA GLU A 4 -35.81 -12.93 1.96
C GLU A 4 -34.72 -11.83 2.00
N ARG A 5 -33.60 -12.12 2.64
CA ARG A 5 -32.45 -11.20 2.73
C ARG A 5 -31.93 -10.94 1.33
N VAL A 6 -32.13 -9.73 0.83
CA VAL A 6 -31.61 -9.24 -0.45
C VAL A 6 -30.08 -9.41 -0.44
N LYS A 7 -29.55 -10.26 -1.34
CA LYS A 7 -28.10 -10.45 -1.48
C LYS A 7 -27.50 -9.27 -2.25
N ARG A 8 -26.68 -8.48 -1.58
CA ARG A 8 -25.89 -7.41 -2.20
C ARG A 8 -24.42 -7.83 -2.32
N ARG A 9 -23.76 -7.40 -3.39
CA ARG A 9 -22.31 -7.57 -3.57
C ARG A 9 -21.73 -6.47 -4.42
N LEU A 10 -20.46 -6.18 -4.25
CA LEU A 10 -19.70 -5.28 -5.12
C LEU A 10 -19.33 -6.04 -6.41
N ALA A 11 -19.55 -5.42 -7.57
CA ALA A 11 -19.23 -5.99 -8.87
C ALA A 11 -18.79 -4.90 -9.86
N ALA A 12 -17.94 -5.28 -10.82
CA ALA A 12 -17.67 -4.46 -11.98
C ALA A 12 -18.75 -4.76 -13.05
N ILE A 13 -19.47 -3.72 -13.43
CA ILE A 13 -20.59 -3.78 -14.35
C ILE A 13 -20.14 -3.18 -15.68
N PHE A 14 -20.29 -3.96 -16.73
CA PHE A 14 -19.97 -3.60 -18.11
C PHE A 14 -21.28 -3.53 -18.90
N ALA A 15 -21.62 -2.37 -19.41
CA ALA A 15 -22.74 -2.16 -20.31
C ALA A 15 -22.21 -1.83 -21.73
N ALA A 16 -22.76 -2.46 -22.75
CA ALA A 16 -22.42 -2.15 -24.13
C ALA A 16 -23.66 -2.09 -25.01
N ASP A 17 -23.63 -1.26 -26.05
CA ASP A 17 -24.71 -1.04 -27.00
C ASP A 17 -24.16 -0.76 -28.41
N VAL A 18 -24.95 -1.05 -29.44
CA VAL A 18 -24.59 -0.81 -30.84
C VAL A 18 -25.02 0.59 -31.28
N VAL A 19 -24.08 1.38 -31.75
CA VAL A 19 -24.34 2.74 -32.23
C VAL A 19 -25.22 2.73 -33.46
N GLY A 20 -26.37 3.42 -33.36
CA GLY A 20 -27.30 3.58 -34.48
C GLY A 20 -27.96 2.28 -34.92
N TYR A 21 -28.16 1.32 -34.02
CA TYR A 21 -28.77 0.01 -34.34
C TYR A 21 -30.10 0.12 -35.06
N SER A 22 -31.00 0.99 -34.61
CA SER A 22 -32.31 1.19 -35.29
C SER A 22 -32.15 1.65 -36.74
N ARG A 23 -31.13 2.45 -37.08
CA ARG A 23 -30.84 2.86 -38.45
C ARG A 23 -30.35 1.65 -39.28
N LEU A 24 -29.40 0.89 -38.76
CA LEU A 24 -28.85 -0.30 -39.40
C LEU A 24 -29.97 -1.35 -39.69
N MET A 25 -30.85 -1.56 -38.72
CA MET A 25 -32.00 -2.45 -38.85
C MET A 25 -33.03 -1.93 -39.90
N GLY A 26 -33.19 -0.62 -39.99
CA GLY A 26 -34.06 -0.01 -40.99
C GLY A 26 -33.51 -0.13 -42.42
N GLU A 27 -32.20 -0.20 -42.61
CA GLU A 27 -31.53 -0.35 -43.91
C GLU A 27 -31.42 -1.82 -44.33
N ASP A 28 -31.06 -2.74 -43.43
CA ASP A 28 -30.91 -4.18 -43.64
C ASP A 28 -31.11 -4.97 -42.35
N GLU A 29 -32.34 -5.32 -42.04
CA GLU A 29 -32.70 -6.01 -40.78
C GLU A 29 -32.02 -7.39 -40.67
N VAL A 30 -32.10 -8.20 -41.71
CA VAL A 30 -31.58 -9.57 -41.69
C VAL A 30 -30.06 -9.58 -41.67
N GLY A 31 -29.41 -8.74 -42.47
CA GLY A 31 -27.95 -8.63 -42.52
C GLY A 31 -27.38 -8.07 -41.26
N THR A 32 -27.98 -7.03 -40.65
CA THR A 32 -27.54 -6.42 -39.40
C THR A 32 -27.62 -7.42 -38.23
N LEU A 33 -28.74 -8.14 -38.11
CA LEU A 33 -28.90 -9.16 -37.08
C LEU A 33 -27.90 -10.31 -37.24
N ALA A 34 -27.69 -10.77 -38.49
CA ALA A 34 -26.72 -11.84 -38.78
C ALA A 34 -25.26 -11.38 -38.43
N ALA A 35 -24.89 -10.15 -38.80
CA ALA A 35 -23.58 -9.58 -38.51
C ALA A 35 -23.36 -9.43 -37.00
N LEU A 36 -24.34 -8.90 -36.26
CA LEU A 36 -24.24 -8.77 -34.80
C LEU A 36 -24.05 -10.14 -34.12
N LYS A 37 -24.83 -11.16 -34.52
CA LYS A 37 -24.69 -12.54 -34.04
C LYS A 37 -23.29 -13.11 -34.34
N ALA A 38 -22.77 -12.85 -35.55
CA ALA A 38 -21.44 -13.29 -35.95
C ALA A 38 -20.32 -12.61 -35.12
N HIS A 39 -20.44 -11.30 -34.84
CA HIS A 39 -19.51 -10.59 -33.98
C HIS A 39 -19.56 -11.10 -32.53
N ARG A 40 -20.75 -11.36 -32.01
CA ARG A 40 -20.91 -11.95 -30.67
C ARG A 40 -20.23 -13.32 -30.58
N ALA A 41 -20.60 -14.24 -31.45
CA ALA A 41 -20.11 -15.61 -31.41
C ALA A 41 -18.59 -15.73 -31.63
N ALA A 42 -18.03 -14.90 -32.51
CA ALA A 42 -16.63 -15.02 -32.92
C ALA A 42 -15.65 -14.07 -32.17
N LEU A 43 -16.13 -13.08 -31.41
CA LEU A 43 -15.29 -12.12 -30.74
C LEU A 43 -15.82 -11.78 -29.34
N ILE A 44 -17.05 -11.25 -29.22
CA ILE A 44 -17.51 -10.61 -27.99
C ILE A 44 -17.67 -11.64 -26.87
N ASP A 45 -18.51 -12.67 -27.11
CA ASP A 45 -18.81 -13.69 -26.10
C ASP A 45 -17.52 -14.49 -25.67
N PRO A 46 -16.61 -14.88 -26.62
CA PRO A 46 -15.33 -15.49 -26.28
C PRO A 46 -14.43 -14.57 -25.43
N LYS A 47 -14.36 -13.26 -25.75
CA LYS A 47 -13.54 -12.32 -24.96
C LYS A 47 -14.10 -12.12 -23.56
N ILE A 48 -15.41 -12.04 -23.40
CA ILE A 48 -16.05 -11.99 -22.09
C ILE A 48 -15.70 -13.23 -21.26
N ALA A 49 -15.76 -14.42 -21.84
CA ALA A 49 -15.41 -15.67 -21.16
C ALA A 49 -13.91 -15.76 -20.83
N GLU A 50 -13.01 -15.32 -21.72
CA GLU A 50 -11.56 -15.26 -21.51
C GLU A 50 -11.21 -14.41 -20.27
N HIS A 51 -11.91 -13.29 -20.08
CA HIS A 51 -11.76 -12.37 -18.96
C HIS A 51 -12.68 -12.69 -17.78
N GLN A 52 -13.21 -13.91 -17.69
CA GLN A 52 -14.05 -14.39 -16.59
C GLN A 52 -15.32 -13.56 -16.34
N GLY A 53 -15.85 -12.92 -17.39
CA GLY A 53 -17.09 -12.18 -17.35
C GLY A 53 -18.32 -13.10 -17.47
N ARG A 54 -19.40 -12.75 -16.77
CA ARG A 54 -20.70 -13.39 -16.86
C ARG A 54 -21.69 -12.49 -17.59
N ILE A 55 -22.18 -12.92 -18.74
CA ILE A 55 -23.26 -12.21 -19.44
C ILE A 55 -24.55 -12.38 -18.60
N VAL A 56 -25.04 -11.26 -18.07
CA VAL A 56 -26.24 -11.22 -17.25
C VAL A 56 -27.49 -11.14 -18.12
N LYS A 57 -27.44 -10.21 -19.11
CA LYS A 57 -28.60 -9.87 -19.92
C LYS A 57 -28.20 -9.37 -21.29
N THR A 58 -29.01 -9.69 -22.30
CA THR A 58 -28.93 -9.11 -23.63
C THR A 58 -30.30 -8.51 -24.01
N THR A 59 -30.30 -7.25 -24.43
CA THR A 59 -31.51 -6.51 -24.81
C THR A 59 -31.40 -6.01 -26.26
N GLY A 60 -31.76 -6.87 -27.20
CA GLY A 60 -31.63 -6.53 -28.62
C GLY A 60 -30.15 -6.35 -29.02
N ASP A 61 -29.71 -5.12 -29.14
CA ASP A 61 -28.34 -4.69 -29.47
C ASP A 61 -27.46 -4.44 -28.26
N GLY A 62 -28.06 -4.28 -27.07
CA GLY A 62 -27.36 -4.04 -25.83
C GLY A 62 -27.00 -5.31 -25.06
N MET A 63 -25.98 -5.23 -24.22
CA MET A 63 -25.59 -6.28 -23.29
C MET A 63 -25.17 -5.73 -21.94
N LEU A 64 -25.46 -6.51 -20.90
CA LEU A 64 -25.01 -6.28 -19.52
C LEU A 64 -24.16 -7.47 -19.08
N VAL A 65 -22.94 -7.19 -18.69
CA VAL A 65 -21.97 -8.19 -18.25
C VAL A 65 -21.46 -7.83 -16.87
N GLU A 66 -21.25 -8.83 -16.06
CA GLU A 66 -20.69 -8.71 -14.72
C GLU A 66 -19.30 -9.34 -14.67
N PHE A 67 -18.36 -8.66 -13.99
CA PHE A 67 -17.03 -9.16 -13.71
C PHE A 67 -16.74 -9.07 -12.21
N THR A 68 -16.01 -10.05 -11.70
CA THR A 68 -15.48 -10.02 -10.33
C THR A 68 -14.27 -9.10 -10.21
N SER A 69 -13.57 -8.81 -11.31
CA SER A 69 -12.39 -7.95 -11.40
C SER A 69 -12.65 -6.76 -12.32
N VAL A 70 -12.43 -5.56 -11.79
CA VAL A 70 -12.50 -4.30 -12.56
C VAL A 70 -11.43 -4.26 -13.67
N VAL A 71 -10.24 -4.81 -13.38
CA VAL A 71 -9.13 -4.89 -14.35
C VAL A 71 -9.51 -5.76 -15.53
N GLU A 72 -10.11 -6.91 -15.27
CA GLU A 72 -10.60 -7.82 -16.33
C GLU A 72 -11.73 -7.20 -17.14
N ALA A 73 -12.64 -6.46 -16.51
CA ALA A 73 -13.72 -5.76 -17.22
C ALA A 73 -13.17 -4.73 -18.23
N VAL A 74 -12.18 -3.93 -17.83
CA VAL A 74 -11.56 -2.92 -18.70
C VAL A 74 -10.69 -3.57 -19.77
N ALA A 75 -9.90 -4.59 -19.44
CA ALA A 75 -9.08 -5.33 -20.40
C ALA A 75 -9.96 -6.01 -21.48
N CYS A 76 -11.08 -6.60 -21.09
CA CYS A 76 -12.09 -7.16 -21.97
C CYS A 76 -12.67 -6.10 -22.93
N ALA A 77 -13.04 -4.92 -22.41
CA ALA A 77 -13.58 -3.82 -23.22
C ALA A 77 -12.59 -3.38 -24.31
N VAL A 78 -11.29 -3.23 -23.93
CA VAL A 78 -10.22 -2.86 -24.88
C VAL A 78 -10.03 -3.94 -25.94
N ALA A 79 -10.00 -5.22 -25.55
CA ALA A 79 -9.84 -6.33 -26.47
C ALA A 79 -11.02 -6.42 -27.46
N ILE A 80 -12.26 -6.20 -26.98
CA ILE A 80 -13.45 -6.16 -27.83
C ILE A 80 -13.37 -4.99 -28.80
N GLN A 81 -13.08 -3.77 -28.36
CA GLN A 81 -13.04 -2.60 -29.26
C GLN A 81 -11.94 -2.72 -30.31
N ARG A 82 -10.76 -3.24 -29.97
CA ARG A 82 -9.68 -3.53 -30.93
C ARG A 82 -10.13 -4.56 -32.00
N GLY A 83 -10.67 -5.68 -31.56
CA GLY A 83 -11.17 -6.69 -32.48
C GLY A 83 -12.34 -6.21 -33.37
N MET A 84 -13.21 -5.35 -32.83
CA MET A 84 -14.27 -4.71 -33.63
C MET A 84 -13.70 -3.74 -34.66
N ALA A 85 -12.69 -2.93 -34.30
CA ALA A 85 -12.00 -2.03 -35.23
C ALA A 85 -11.38 -2.80 -36.42
N GLU A 86 -10.66 -3.90 -36.12
CA GLU A 86 -10.06 -4.78 -37.15
C GLU A 86 -11.12 -5.38 -38.08
N ARG A 87 -12.24 -5.86 -37.56
CA ARG A 87 -13.33 -6.44 -38.32
C ARG A 87 -14.09 -5.41 -39.14
N ASN A 88 -14.20 -4.19 -38.67
CA ASN A 88 -14.84 -3.07 -39.38
C ASN A 88 -13.92 -2.43 -40.44
N ALA A 89 -12.60 -2.64 -40.39
CA ALA A 89 -11.67 -2.03 -41.35
C ALA A 89 -12.02 -2.31 -42.84
N PRO A 90 -12.36 -3.55 -43.25
CA PRO A 90 -12.75 -3.85 -44.64
C PRO A 90 -14.19 -3.46 -44.96
N MET A 91 -15.02 -3.05 -43.98
CA MET A 91 -16.45 -2.80 -44.17
C MET A 91 -16.72 -1.34 -44.57
N ALA A 92 -17.70 -1.13 -45.47
CA ALA A 92 -18.20 0.20 -45.78
C ALA A 92 -18.76 0.89 -44.51
N GLN A 93 -18.58 2.20 -44.39
CA GLN A 93 -18.83 2.95 -43.16
C GLN A 93 -20.28 2.83 -42.67
N ASP A 94 -21.24 2.75 -43.58
CA ASP A 94 -22.68 2.60 -43.35
C ASP A 94 -23.09 1.22 -42.82
N ARG A 95 -22.25 0.19 -43.01
CA ARG A 95 -22.48 -1.20 -42.58
C ARG A 95 -21.67 -1.63 -41.36
N ARG A 96 -20.86 -0.72 -40.77
CA ARG A 96 -20.05 -1.01 -39.59
C ARG A 96 -20.89 -1.16 -38.34
N ILE A 97 -20.64 -2.21 -37.59
CA ILE A 97 -21.19 -2.38 -36.24
C ILE A 97 -20.17 -1.80 -35.25
N VAL A 98 -20.53 -0.70 -34.62
CA VAL A 98 -19.66 0.03 -33.66
C VAL A 98 -20.30 -0.01 -32.29
N LEU A 99 -19.54 -0.37 -31.27
CA LEU A 99 -20.03 -0.45 -29.88
C LEU A 99 -19.69 0.81 -29.10
N ARG A 100 -20.54 1.14 -28.14
CA ARG A 100 -20.24 2.01 -27.01
C ARG A 100 -20.15 1.16 -25.77
N ILE A 101 -19.22 1.46 -24.87
CA ILE A 101 -19.02 0.67 -23.64
C ILE A 101 -18.93 1.59 -22.45
N GLY A 102 -19.71 1.28 -21.40
CA GLY A 102 -19.66 1.93 -20.10
C GLY A 102 -19.31 0.92 -19.00
N ILE A 103 -18.37 1.27 -18.13
CA ILE A 103 -17.94 0.39 -17.04
C ILE A 103 -18.02 1.14 -15.69
N ASN A 104 -18.67 0.50 -14.73
CA ASN A 104 -18.80 1.03 -13.37
C ASN A 104 -18.50 -0.06 -12.33
N LEU A 105 -17.93 0.34 -11.18
CA LEU A 105 -17.80 -0.49 -10.00
C LEU A 105 -18.84 -0.04 -8.97
N GLY A 106 -19.72 -0.94 -8.54
CA GLY A 106 -20.75 -0.58 -7.59
C GLY A 106 -21.48 -1.78 -7.00
N ASP A 107 -22.27 -1.51 -5.96
CA ASP A 107 -23.11 -2.51 -5.32
C ASP A 107 -24.24 -2.95 -6.26
N VAL A 108 -24.43 -4.25 -6.38
CA VAL A 108 -25.54 -4.86 -7.10
C VAL A 108 -26.39 -5.73 -6.19
N ILE A 109 -27.69 -5.71 -6.46
CA ILE A 109 -28.67 -6.64 -5.90
C ILE A 109 -28.76 -7.80 -6.86
N VAL A 110 -28.58 -9.03 -6.36
CA VAL A 110 -28.68 -10.25 -7.16
C VAL A 110 -30.03 -10.89 -6.93
N GLU A 111 -30.80 -11.06 -7.99
CA GLU A 111 -32.11 -11.68 -7.98
C GLU A 111 -32.16 -12.76 -9.09
N GLY A 112 -32.02 -14.03 -8.69
CA GLY A 112 -31.85 -15.14 -9.64
C GLY A 112 -30.55 -15.01 -10.44
N GLU A 113 -30.67 -14.93 -11.77
CA GLU A 113 -29.54 -14.72 -12.70
C GLU A 113 -29.35 -13.25 -13.09
N ASP A 114 -30.22 -12.34 -12.68
CA ASP A 114 -30.20 -10.91 -13.03
C ASP A 114 -29.54 -10.07 -11.91
N ILE A 115 -29.10 -8.85 -12.27
CA ILE A 115 -28.53 -7.87 -11.34
C ILE A 115 -29.23 -6.53 -11.47
N TYR A 116 -29.45 -5.85 -10.33
CA TYR A 116 -30.12 -4.56 -10.23
C TYR A 116 -29.34 -3.62 -9.31
N GLY A 117 -29.66 -2.33 -9.37
CA GLY A 117 -29.16 -1.31 -8.45
C GLY A 117 -28.51 -0.13 -9.16
N ASP A 118 -28.11 0.87 -8.37
CA ASP A 118 -27.54 2.12 -8.89
C ASP A 118 -26.24 1.86 -9.67
N GLY A 119 -25.44 0.87 -9.26
CA GLY A 119 -24.24 0.47 -9.98
C GLY A 119 -24.49 0.07 -11.43
N VAL A 120 -25.59 -0.64 -11.71
CA VAL A 120 -26.03 -1.02 -13.07
C VAL A 120 -26.49 0.20 -13.86
N ASN A 121 -27.25 1.09 -13.21
CA ASN A 121 -27.74 2.31 -13.83
C ASN A 121 -26.58 3.22 -14.25
N VAL A 122 -25.55 3.38 -13.40
CA VAL A 122 -24.34 4.18 -13.73
C VAL A 122 -23.63 3.59 -14.96
N ALA A 123 -23.40 2.29 -15.02
CA ALA A 123 -22.74 1.64 -16.17
C ALA A 123 -23.50 1.89 -17.47
N ALA A 124 -24.84 1.74 -17.48
CA ALA A 124 -25.68 2.00 -18.63
C ALA A 124 -25.68 3.48 -19.06
N ARG A 125 -25.53 4.41 -18.09
CA ARG A 125 -25.41 5.83 -18.41
C ARG A 125 -24.06 6.21 -18.99
N LEU A 126 -22.98 5.61 -18.48
CA LEU A 126 -21.62 5.78 -19.03
C LEU A 126 -21.57 5.26 -20.47
N GLU A 127 -22.21 4.13 -20.74
CA GLU A 127 -22.37 3.61 -22.11
C GLU A 127 -23.07 4.63 -23.01
N GLY A 128 -24.21 5.17 -22.57
CA GLY A 128 -24.97 6.18 -23.32
C GLY A 128 -24.22 7.50 -23.55
N LEU A 129 -23.26 7.86 -22.71
CA LEU A 129 -22.39 9.04 -22.86
C LEU A 129 -21.19 8.76 -23.79
N ALA A 130 -20.84 7.50 -24.01
CA ALA A 130 -19.66 7.14 -24.76
C ALA A 130 -19.81 7.46 -26.25
N GLU A 131 -18.74 7.95 -26.86
CA GLU A 131 -18.62 8.15 -28.29
C GLU A 131 -18.62 6.79 -29.03
N PRO A 132 -18.97 6.76 -30.32
CA PRO A 132 -18.86 5.55 -31.12
C PRO A 132 -17.46 4.94 -31.09
N GLY A 133 -17.34 3.69 -30.66
CA GLY A 133 -16.05 3.03 -30.44
C GLY A 133 -15.37 3.37 -29.10
N GLY A 134 -15.97 4.24 -28.28
CA GLY A 134 -15.44 4.68 -27.00
C GLY A 134 -15.70 3.72 -25.85
N ILE A 135 -14.86 3.80 -24.84
CA ILE A 135 -15.00 3.13 -23.55
C ILE A 135 -14.98 4.21 -22.48
N TYR A 136 -16.08 4.33 -21.73
CA TYR A 136 -16.20 5.28 -20.64
C TYR A 136 -16.25 4.55 -19.31
N VAL A 137 -15.53 5.06 -18.32
CA VAL A 137 -15.42 4.43 -17.00
C VAL A 137 -15.73 5.43 -15.89
N SER A 138 -16.29 4.95 -14.77
CA SER A 138 -16.50 5.79 -13.59
C SER A 138 -15.19 6.10 -12.88
N GLY A 139 -15.18 7.12 -12.02
CA GLY A 139 -14.04 7.45 -11.18
C GLY A 139 -13.58 6.29 -10.29
N ASP A 140 -14.51 5.44 -9.84
CA ASP A 140 -14.19 4.24 -9.04
C ASP A 140 -13.43 3.21 -9.87
N VAL A 141 -13.85 2.98 -11.10
CA VAL A 141 -13.13 2.10 -12.05
C VAL A 141 -11.76 2.69 -12.37
N TYR A 142 -11.68 3.98 -12.70
CA TYR A 142 -10.41 4.66 -12.98
C TYR A 142 -9.41 4.47 -11.84
N ARG A 143 -9.82 4.72 -10.58
CA ARG A 143 -8.96 4.55 -9.40
C ARG A 143 -8.40 3.12 -9.25
N GLN A 144 -9.14 2.12 -9.70
CA GLN A 144 -8.74 0.71 -9.63
C GLN A 144 -7.83 0.26 -10.77
N VAL A 145 -7.87 0.91 -11.94
CA VAL A 145 -7.22 0.39 -13.16
C VAL A 145 -6.10 1.26 -13.72
N HIS A 146 -6.08 2.57 -13.44
CA HIS A 146 -5.14 3.52 -14.07
C HIS A 146 -3.65 3.20 -13.85
N ASN A 147 -3.32 2.49 -12.76
CA ASN A 147 -1.97 2.05 -12.44
C ASN A 147 -1.73 0.54 -12.72
N LYS A 148 -2.75 -0.19 -13.19
CA LYS A 148 -2.68 -1.64 -13.43
C LYS A 148 -2.70 -2.00 -14.91
N LEU A 149 -3.25 -1.12 -15.71
CA LEU A 149 -3.32 -1.28 -17.17
C LEU A 149 -2.56 -0.11 -17.82
N ASP A 150 -1.74 -0.42 -18.81
CA ASP A 150 -1.02 0.59 -19.60
C ASP A 150 -1.96 1.18 -20.68
N LEU A 151 -2.91 1.99 -20.20
CA LEU A 151 -3.97 2.60 -21.01
C LEU A 151 -4.03 4.11 -20.73
N GLY A 152 -4.29 4.89 -21.79
CA GLY A 152 -4.56 6.33 -21.67
C GLY A 152 -5.97 6.59 -21.16
N PHE A 153 -6.13 7.54 -20.22
CA PHE A 153 -7.42 7.99 -19.72
C PHE A 153 -7.50 9.51 -19.80
N GLU A 154 -8.58 10.01 -20.39
CA GLU A 154 -8.91 11.42 -20.37
C GLU A 154 -9.99 11.69 -19.33
N ASP A 155 -9.75 12.63 -18.41
CA ASP A 155 -10.72 13.04 -17.41
C ASP A 155 -11.77 13.97 -18.04
N LEU A 156 -13.00 13.52 -18.13
CA LEU A 156 -14.13 14.30 -18.67
C LEU A 156 -14.86 15.11 -17.58
N GLY A 157 -14.36 15.08 -16.34
CA GLY A 157 -14.94 15.77 -15.18
C GLY A 157 -16.19 15.08 -14.63
N GLU A 158 -16.84 15.79 -13.71
CA GLU A 158 -18.10 15.35 -13.09
C GLU A 158 -19.27 15.57 -14.05
N ARG A 159 -20.13 14.54 -14.19
CA ARG A 159 -21.32 14.58 -15.04
C ARG A 159 -22.56 14.28 -14.21
N GLU A 160 -23.57 15.14 -14.35
CA GLU A 160 -24.91 14.83 -13.85
C GLU A 160 -25.50 13.71 -14.70
N VAL A 161 -25.91 12.63 -14.06
CA VAL A 161 -26.45 11.46 -14.72
C VAL A 161 -27.90 11.29 -14.29
N LYS A 162 -28.80 11.18 -15.28
CA LYS A 162 -30.26 11.13 -15.03
C LYS A 162 -30.62 10.04 -14.01
N ASN A 163 -31.34 10.42 -12.94
CA ASN A 163 -31.79 9.57 -11.85
C ASN A 163 -30.67 9.01 -10.93
N ILE A 164 -29.50 9.65 -10.89
CA ILE A 164 -28.43 9.41 -9.93
C ILE A 164 -28.30 10.67 -9.09
N ALA A 165 -28.33 10.52 -7.76
CA ALA A 165 -28.39 11.67 -6.84
C ALA A 165 -27.08 12.48 -6.78
N GLU A 166 -25.94 11.87 -7.02
CA GLU A 166 -24.61 12.51 -6.99
C GLU A 166 -23.97 12.50 -8.39
N PRO A 167 -23.26 13.58 -8.78
CA PRO A 167 -22.50 13.61 -10.02
C PRO A 167 -21.47 12.48 -10.08
N VAL A 168 -21.34 11.84 -11.23
CA VAL A 168 -20.37 10.78 -11.47
C VAL A 168 -19.17 11.35 -12.21
N ARG A 169 -17.96 11.19 -11.68
CA ARG A 169 -16.74 11.52 -12.42
C ARG A 169 -16.49 10.49 -13.51
N VAL A 170 -16.31 10.97 -14.74
CA VAL A 170 -16.25 10.15 -15.95
C VAL A 170 -14.88 10.26 -16.59
N TYR A 171 -14.32 9.13 -16.99
CA TYR A 171 -13.07 9.05 -17.76
C TYR A 171 -13.32 8.36 -19.09
N ARG A 172 -12.76 8.92 -20.17
CA ARG A 172 -12.70 8.27 -21.48
C ARG A 172 -11.40 7.48 -21.58
N LEU A 173 -11.51 6.24 -22.02
CA LEU A 173 -10.37 5.38 -22.28
C LEU A 173 -9.99 5.50 -23.77
N GLU A 174 -8.72 5.82 -24.02
CA GLU A 174 -8.20 5.94 -25.38
C GLU A 174 -7.84 4.55 -25.94
N ALA A 175 -8.76 3.94 -26.66
CA ALA A 175 -8.65 2.57 -27.21
C ALA A 175 -7.57 2.37 -28.30
N GLY A 176 -6.79 3.39 -28.63
CA GLY A 176 -5.71 3.34 -29.63
C GLY A 176 -4.34 3.79 -29.13
N ALA A 177 -4.27 4.35 -27.93
CA ALA A 177 -3.02 4.72 -27.32
C ALA A 177 -2.56 3.63 -26.33
N THR A 178 -1.95 2.55 -26.82
CA THR A 178 -0.66 2.24 -26.19
C THR A 178 0.03 3.59 -26.18
N ARG A 179 0.35 4.12 -25.00
CA ARG A 179 1.24 5.28 -24.91
C ARG A 179 2.36 5.00 -25.89
N ALA A 180 2.20 5.51 -27.14
CA ALA A 180 3.31 5.60 -28.05
C ALA A 180 4.36 6.36 -27.24
N SER A 181 5.48 5.72 -27.01
CA SER A 181 6.65 6.34 -26.46
C SER A 181 7.06 7.48 -27.41
N GLU A 182 6.35 8.60 -27.33
CA GLU A 182 7.05 9.86 -27.48
C GLU A 182 8.04 9.90 -26.33
N PRO A 183 9.30 10.26 -26.56
CA PRO A 183 10.23 10.39 -25.47
C PRO A 183 9.60 11.38 -24.49
N ALA A 184 9.08 10.86 -23.38
CA ALA A 184 8.58 11.65 -22.28
C ALA A 184 9.78 12.37 -21.68
N GLU A 185 10.08 13.52 -22.26
CA GLU A 185 10.80 14.54 -21.53
C GLU A 185 9.93 14.92 -20.33
N ALA A 186 10.42 14.60 -19.16
CA ALA A 186 10.14 15.14 -17.83
C ALA A 186 9.10 14.52 -16.89
N THR A 187 8.46 13.34 -17.12
CA THR A 187 7.74 12.67 -16.02
C THR A 187 8.06 11.18 -15.84
N GLY A 188 8.62 10.52 -16.83
CA GLY A 188 9.16 9.16 -16.73
C GLY A 188 10.52 9.08 -16.03
N GLY A 189 11.24 10.20 -15.88
CA GLY A 189 12.56 10.25 -15.27
C GLY A 189 12.61 9.91 -13.78
N ALA A 190 11.57 10.23 -13.03
CA ALA A 190 11.56 9.99 -11.58
C ALA A 190 11.33 8.51 -11.23
N MET A 191 10.53 7.80 -12.01
CA MET A 191 10.27 6.37 -11.75
C MET A 191 11.38 5.46 -12.29
N MET A 192 12.06 5.83 -13.39
CA MET A 192 13.28 5.15 -13.87
C MET A 192 14.52 5.40 -13.00
N ALA A 193 14.50 6.40 -12.12
CA ALA A 193 15.59 6.68 -11.18
C ALA A 193 15.59 5.75 -9.95
N ARG A 194 14.49 5.03 -9.70
CA ARG A 194 14.36 4.10 -8.57
C ARG A 194 14.89 2.70 -8.96
N PRO A 195 15.55 1.98 -8.03
CA PRO A 195 16.04 0.65 -8.32
C PRO A 195 14.88 -0.35 -8.45
N ALA A 196 14.74 -0.96 -9.62
CA ALA A 196 13.78 -2.04 -9.80
C ALA A 196 14.29 -3.36 -9.18
N VAL A 197 13.37 -4.14 -8.61
CA VAL A 197 13.63 -5.44 -8.00
C VAL A 197 12.95 -6.54 -8.83
N ALA A 198 13.69 -7.58 -9.22
CA ALA A 198 13.16 -8.79 -9.83
C ALA A 198 13.20 -9.94 -8.83
N VAL A 199 12.09 -10.68 -8.69
CA VAL A 199 12.05 -11.93 -7.92
C VAL A 199 12.01 -13.09 -8.89
N LEU A 200 13.09 -13.87 -8.95
CA LEU A 200 13.15 -15.07 -9.79
C LEU A 200 12.39 -16.22 -9.15
N PRO A 201 11.83 -17.14 -9.95
CA PRO A 201 11.18 -18.33 -9.42
C PRO A 201 12.11 -19.11 -8.50
N PHE A 202 11.65 -19.40 -7.30
CA PHE A 202 12.41 -20.20 -6.34
C PHE A 202 12.57 -21.63 -6.86
N THR A 203 13.78 -22.15 -6.81
CA THR A 203 14.08 -23.47 -7.32
C THR A 203 13.62 -24.56 -6.35
N ASN A 204 12.80 -25.48 -6.81
CA ASN A 204 12.46 -26.67 -6.05
C ASN A 204 13.63 -27.67 -6.04
N MET A 205 14.26 -27.85 -4.89
CA MET A 205 15.37 -28.77 -4.67
C MET A 205 14.96 -30.04 -3.89
N SER A 206 13.65 -30.31 -3.79
CA SER A 206 13.12 -31.44 -3.01
C SER A 206 13.17 -32.77 -3.75
N GLY A 207 13.31 -32.75 -5.07
CA GLY A 207 13.18 -33.95 -5.92
C GLY A 207 11.73 -34.43 -6.09
N ASP A 208 10.76 -33.72 -5.53
CA ASP A 208 9.33 -34.00 -5.57
C ASP A 208 8.63 -32.94 -6.43
N PRO A 209 8.08 -33.29 -7.60
CA PRO A 209 7.39 -32.34 -8.47
C PRO A 209 6.18 -31.67 -7.81
N GLU A 210 5.51 -32.32 -6.84
CA GLU A 210 4.38 -31.74 -6.13
C GLU A 210 4.78 -30.53 -5.26
N GLN A 211 6.07 -30.35 -4.97
CA GLN A 211 6.58 -29.17 -4.26
C GLN A 211 6.86 -27.98 -5.17
N GLU A 212 6.68 -28.11 -6.48
CA GLU A 212 6.84 -27.00 -7.45
C GLU A 212 5.82 -25.88 -7.17
N TYR A 213 4.59 -26.27 -6.89
CA TYR A 213 3.51 -25.36 -6.48
C TYR A 213 3.88 -24.52 -5.26
N PHE A 214 4.56 -25.11 -4.25
CA PHE A 214 5.00 -24.36 -3.07
C PHE A 214 6.08 -23.32 -3.42
N SER A 215 7.04 -23.68 -4.26
CA SER A 215 8.12 -22.78 -4.68
C SER A 215 7.58 -21.63 -5.54
N ASP A 216 6.63 -21.92 -6.42
CA ASP A 216 5.96 -20.90 -7.25
C ASP A 216 5.09 -19.97 -6.41
N GLY A 217 4.29 -20.51 -5.49
CA GLY A 217 3.45 -19.73 -4.57
C GLY A 217 4.26 -18.79 -3.71
N LEU A 218 5.36 -19.27 -3.10
CA LEU A 218 6.27 -18.43 -2.33
C LEU A 218 6.84 -17.27 -3.17
N THR A 219 7.18 -17.54 -4.44
CA THR A 219 7.68 -16.51 -5.36
C THR A 219 6.61 -15.43 -5.63
N GLU A 220 5.38 -15.87 -5.87
CA GLU A 220 4.23 -14.98 -6.11
C GLU A 220 3.88 -14.12 -4.89
N ASP A 221 3.88 -14.72 -3.70
CA ASP A 221 3.67 -14.03 -2.43
C ASP A 221 4.76 -12.98 -2.18
N LEU A 222 6.03 -13.27 -2.50
CA LEU A 222 7.13 -12.32 -2.40
C LEU A 222 6.98 -11.16 -3.38
N ILE A 223 6.58 -11.40 -4.63
CA ILE A 223 6.31 -10.34 -5.61
C ILE A 223 5.19 -9.44 -5.10
N THR A 224 4.10 -10.03 -4.62
CA THR A 224 2.95 -9.31 -4.08
C THR A 224 3.34 -8.48 -2.85
N ALA A 225 4.05 -9.09 -1.89
CA ALA A 225 4.47 -8.43 -0.67
C ALA A 225 5.44 -7.26 -0.95
N LEU A 226 6.41 -7.43 -1.86
CA LEU A 226 7.33 -6.36 -2.25
C LEU A 226 6.61 -5.23 -3.01
N THR A 227 5.63 -5.55 -3.84
CA THR A 227 4.85 -4.55 -4.60
C THR A 227 4.08 -3.62 -3.66
N ALA A 228 3.61 -4.11 -2.52
CA ALA A 228 2.91 -3.30 -1.53
C ALA A 228 3.76 -2.14 -0.93
N TRP A 229 5.08 -2.22 -1.01
CA TRP A 229 5.99 -1.17 -0.51
C TRP A 229 6.00 0.10 -1.36
N ARG A 230 5.70 0.02 -2.66
CA ARG A 230 5.57 1.13 -3.62
C ARG A 230 6.77 2.09 -3.74
N SER A 231 7.73 2.02 -2.84
CA SER A 231 8.94 2.85 -2.84
C SER A 231 9.94 2.49 -3.94
N PHE A 232 9.76 1.33 -4.60
CA PHE A 232 10.55 0.88 -5.75
C PHE A 232 9.70 -0.01 -6.66
N PRO A 233 10.01 -0.05 -7.98
CA PRO A 233 9.33 -0.93 -8.92
C PRO A 233 9.67 -2.40 -8.68
N VAL A 234 8.68 -3.29 -8.80
CA VAL A 234 8.87 -4.75 -8.80
C VAL A 234 8.54 -5.30 -10.17
N ILE A 235 9.43 -6.10 -10.73
CA ILE A 235 9.26 -6.69 -12.06
C ILE A 235 8.13 -7.72 -12.03
N ALA A 236 7.24 -7.63 -13.03
CA ALA A 236 6.07 -8.48 -13.11
C ALA A 236 6.42 -9.98 -13.17
N ARG A 237 5.59 -10.82 -12.51
CA ARG A 237 5.72 -12.27 -12.45
C ARG A 237 6.00 -12.92 -13.81
N ASN A 238 5.20 -12.58 -14.82
CA ASN A 238 5.33 -13.20 -16.14
C ASN A 238 6.71 -12.99 -16.78
N SER A 239 7.35 -11.84 -16.52
CA SER A 239 8.70 -11.56 -17.00
C SER A 239 9.75 -12.39 -16.28
N THR A 240 9.65 -12.55 -14.96
CA THR A 240 10.63 -13.32 -14.18
C THR A 240 10.47 -14.83 -14.35
N PHE A 241 9.25 -15.33 -14.55
CA PHE A 241 8.97 -16.74 -14.77
C PHE A 241 9.47 -17.29 -16.12
N THR A 242 9.85 -16.44 -17.08
CA THR A 242 10.55 -16.86 -18.30
C THR A 242 11.91 -17.48 -18.01
N TYR A 243 12.48 -17.22 -16.83
CA TYR A 243 13.76 -17.77 -16.36
C TYR A 243 13.60 -19.03 -15.51
N LYS A 244 12.38 -19.53 -15.31
CA LYS A 244 12.13 -20.74 -14.52
C LYS A 244 12.89 -21.94 -15.10
N ASN A 245 13.56 -22.72 -14.24
CA ASN A 245 14.35 -23.91 -14.58
C ASN A 245 15.48 -23.64 -15.57
N ARG A 246 16.00 -22.41 -15.63
CA ARG A 246 17.16 -22.06 -16.45
C ARG A 246 18.35 -21.74 -15.55
N ALA A 247 19.52 -22.26 -15.89
CA ALA A 247 20.77 -21.79 -15.30
C ALA A 247 21.13 -20.45 -15.99
N VAL A 248 21.00 -19.36 -15.27
CA VAL A 248 21.21 -18.02 -15.82
C VAL A 248 22.21 -17.22 -14.98
N ASP A 249 22.95 -16.35 -15.63
CA ASP A 249 23.78 -15.36 -14.95
C ASP A 249 22.87 -14.23 -14.43
N VAL A 250 22.85 -14.03 -13.12
CA VAL A 250 22.04 -12.99 -12.45
C VAL A 250 22.29 -11.60 -13.03
N LYS A 251 23.54 -11.29 -13.43
CA LYS A 251 23.87 -10.00 -14.07
C LYS A 251 23.20 -9.86 -15.44
N GLN A 252 23.10 -10.96 -16.20
CA GLN A 252 22.41 -10.95 -17.48
C GLN A 252 20.90 -10.78 -17.27
N VAL A 253 20.31 -11.54 -16.35
CA VAL A 253 18.89 -11.41 -16.00
C VAL A 253 18.54 -9.98 -15.55
N ALA A 254 19.38 -9.38 -14.71
CA ALA A 254 19.20 -8.01 -14.25
C ALA A 254 19.17 -7.00 -15.41
N ARG A 255 20.09 -7.14 -16.38
CA ARG A 255 20.11 -6.30 -17.60
C ARG A 255 18.87 -6.50 -18.46
N ASP A 256 18.51 -7.77 -18.72
CA ASP A 256 17.38 -8.12 -19.60
C ASP A 256 16.03 -7.62 -19.04
N LEU A 257 15.88 -7.63 -17.71
CA LEU A 257 14.68 -7.19 -17.01
C LEU A 257 14.70 -5.69 -16.63
N GLY A 258 15.82 -4.99 -16.82
CA GLY A 258 16.00 -3.62 -16.33
C GLY A 258 15.95 -3.53 -14.80
N ALA A 259 16.24 -4.63 -14.09
CA ALA A 259 16.24 -4.68 -12.64
C ALA A 259 17.65 -4.35 -12.10
N ARG A 260 17.71 -3.56 -11.03
CA ARG A 260 18.98 -3.33 -10.32
C ARG A 260 19.29 -4.43 -9.32
N TYR A 261 18.26 -4.97 -8.70
CA TYR A 261 18.37 -6.01 -7.70
C TYR A 261 17.59 -7.24 -8.11
N VAL A 262 18.10 -8.40 -7.72
CA VAL A 262 17.48 -9.71 -7.99
C VAL A 262 17.33 -10.46 -6.67
N VAL A 263 16.14 -10.97 -6.43
CA VAL A 263 15.86 -11.96 -5.38
C VAL A 263 15.82 -13.32 -6.02
N GLU A 264 16.59 -14.26 -5.51
CA GLU A 264 16.53 -15.67 -5.90
C GLU A 264 16.54 -16.57 -4.69
N GLY A 265 16.14 -17.82 -4.87
CA GLY A 265 16.12 -18.74 -3.76
C GLY A 265 15.82 -20.18 -4.16
N SER A 266 15.78 -21.02 -3.14
CA SER A 266 15.46 -22.43 -3.28
C SER A 266 14.64 -22.96 -2.12
N VAL A 267 13.82 -23.96 -2.41
CA VAL A 267 13.03 -24.70 -1.43
C VAL A 267 13.46 -26.15 -1.43
N ARG A 268 13.71 -26.70 -0.25
CA ARG A 268 13.99 -28.13 -0.06
C ARG A 268 13.12 -28.68 1.05
N LYS A 269 12.30 -29.68 0.74
CA LYS A 269 11.47 -30.41 1.70
C LYS A 269 12.03 -31.81 1.93
N THR A 270 12.03 -32.24 3.19
CA THR A 270 12.39 -33.60 3.58
C THR A 270 11.47 -34.02 4.74
N GLY A 271 10.54 -34.92 4.47
CA GLY A 271 9.47 -35.25 5.42
C GLY A 271 8.64 -34.00 5.78
N ASN A 272 8.52 -33.69 7.05
CA ASN A 272 7.81 -32.50 7.56
C ASN A 272 8.72 -31.26 7.78
N ARG A 273 9.97 -31.30 7.30
CA ARG A 273 10.89 -30.17 7.41
C ARG A 273 11.09 -29.51 6.06
N VAL A 274 10.94 -28.17 6.05
CA VAL A 274 11.21 -27.34 4.88
C VAL A 274 12.39 -26.42 5.19
N ARG A 275 13.34 -26.38 4.27
CA ARG A 275 14.43 -25.40 4.25
C ARG A 275 14.23 -24.48 3.06
N ILE A 276 14.16 -23.19 3.31
CA ILE A 276 14.08 -22.14 2.31
C ILE A 276 15.36 -21.33 2.40
N SER A 277 16.03 -21.14 1.26
CA SER A 277 17.17 -20.23 1.15
C SER A 277 16.75 -19.07 0.26
N ALA A 278 17.00 -17.84 0.69
CA ALA A 278 16.73 -16.64 -0.09
C ALA A 278 17.98 -15.75 -0.14
N GLN A 279 18.21 -15.11 -1.26
CA GLN A 279 19.36 -14.26 -1.53
C GLN A 279 18.89 -12.99 -2.24
N PHE A 280 19.46 -11.85 -1.86
CA PHE A 280 19.23 -10.56 -2.48
C PHE A 280 20.54 -10.05 -3.07
N ILE A 281 20.58 -9.86 -4.37
CA ILE A 281 21.80 -9.70 -5.16
C ILE A 281 21.74 -8.37 -5.90
N ASP A 282 22.85 -7.65 -5.90
CA ASP A 282 23.06 -6.50 -6.74
C ASP A 282 23.34 -6.96 -8.19
N GLY A 283 22.42 -6.65 -9.10
CA GLY A 283 22.44 -7.11 -10.49
C GLY A 283 23.58 -6.54 -11.34
N GLU A 284 24.17 -5.40 -10.94
CA GLU A 284 25.35 -4.85 -11.64
C GLU A 284 26.63 -5.58 -11.25
N THR A 285 26.83 -5.78 -9.96
CA THR A 285 28.08 -6.34 -9.42
C THR A 285 28.04 -7.86 -9.29
N GLY A 286 26.85 -8.44 -9.13
CA GLY A 286 26.63 -9.85 -8.78
C GLY A 286 26.94 -10.16 -7.32
N HIS A 287 27.15 -9.15 -6.47
CA HIS A 287 27.43 -9.35 -5.06
C HIS A 287 26.14 -9.54 -4.27
N HIS A 288 26.18 -10.47 -3.30
CA HIS A 288 25.08 -10.64 -2.38
C HIS A 288 24.98 -9.42 -1.45
N VAL A 289 23.84 -8.76 -1.46
CA VAL A 289 23.48 -7.72 -0.49
C VAL A 289 23.02 -8.36 0.81
N TRP A 290 22.31 -9.50 0.67
CA TRP A 290 21.82 -10.27 1.79
C TRP A 290 21.57 -11.74 1.37
N ALA A 291 21.72 -12.66 2.32
CA ALA A 291 21.38 -14.08 2.15
C ALA A 291 21.02 -14.70 3.50
N GLU A 292 19.94 -15.48 3.54
CA GLU A 292 19.47 -16.16 4.77
C GLU A 292 18.84 -17.52 4.46
N LYS A 293 18.82 -18.39 5.49
CA LYS A 293 18.19 -19.70 5.43
C LYS A 293 17.15 -19.83 6.54
N TYR A 294 16.00 -20.36 6.18
CA TYR A 294 14.88 -20.59 7.08
C TYR A 294 14.62 -22.09 7.18
N ASP A 295 14.71 -22.64 8.38
CA ASP A 295 14.34 -24.02 8.70
C ASP A 295 13.02 -24.03 9.47
N ARG A 296 11.98 -24.70 8.94
CA ARG A 296 10.64 -24.75 9.51
C ARG A 296 10.07 -26.16 9.48
N GLN A 297 9.07 -26.39 10.33
CA GLN A 297 8.18 -27.54 10.19
C GLN A 297 7.00 -27.14 9.30
N LEU A 298 6.53 -28.06 8.49
CA LEU A 298 5.41 -27.86 7.56
C LEU A 298 4.15 -28.39 8.21
N ASP A 299 3.54 -27.58 9.08
CA ASP A 299 2.25 -27.90 9.71
C ASP A 299 1.10 -27.38 8.84
N ASP A 300 1.23 -26.18 8.29
CA ASP A 300 0.34 -25.55 7.32
C ASP A 300 1.20 -24.83 6.26
N ILE A 301 0.95 -25.15 4.97
CA ILE A 301 1.73 -24.64 3.86
C ILE A 301 1.51 -23.13 3.64
N PHE A 302 0.27 -22.65 3.79
CA PHE A 302 -0.07 -21.25 3.56
C PHE A 302 0.44 -20.36 4.70
N VAL A 303 0.28 -20.81 5.95
CA VAL A 303 0.83 -20.11 7.12
C VAL A 303 2.34 -19.97 7.01
N LEU A 304 3.01 -21.01 6.51
CA LEU A 304 4.46 -20.99 6.29
C LEU A 304 4.86 -20.03 5.18
N GLN A 305 4.14 -20.01 4.05
CA GLN A 305 4.38 -19.08 2.94
C GLN A 305 4.24 -17.64 3.42
N ASP A 306 3.17 -17.32 4.15
CA ASP A 306 2.93 -15.99 4.72
C ASP A 306 4.05 -15.57 5.69
N GLU A 307 4.45 -16.45 6.62
CA GLU A 307 5.55 -16.16 7.54
C GLU A 307 6.87 -15.88 6.82
N ILE A 308 7.22 -16.69 5.85
CA ILE A 308 8.50 -16.59 5.15
C ILE A 308 8.52 -15.38 4.21
N SER A 309 7.45 -15.13 3.46
CA SER A 309 7.37 -13.96 2.57
C SER A 309 7.43 -12.65 3.37
N GLN A 310 6.76 -12.58 4.52
CA GLN A 310 6.85 -11.43 5.44
C GLN A 310 8.27 -11.21 5.96
N ARG A 311 8.97 -12.28 6.39
CA ARG A 311 10.34 -12.20 6.90
C ARG A 311 11.33 -11.76 5.83
N ILE A 312 11.25 -12.36 4.65
CA ILE A 312 12.13 -12.02 3.52
C ILE A 312 11.91 -10.57 3.11
N THR A 313 10.66 -10.15 2.94
CA THR A 313 10.31 -8.77 2.56
C THR A 313 10.75 -7.76 3.62
N GLY A 314 10.49 -8.04 4.90
CA GLY A 314 10.91 -7.19 6.02
C GLY A 314 12.43 -7.04 6.15
N THR A 315 13.21 -7.94 5.56
CA THR A 315 14.68 -7.86 5.53
C THR A 315 15.20 -7.22 4.25
N ILE A 316 14.62 -7.54 3.09
CA ILE A 316 15.06 -7.01 1.79
C ILE A 316 14.86 -5.49 1.72
N VAL A 317 13.74 -4.95 2.18
CA VAL A 317 13.45 -3.52 2.06
C VAL A 317 14.46 -2.63 2.79
N PRO A 318 14.79 -2.87 4.07
CA PRO A 318 15.89 -2.15 4.73
C PRO A 318 17.25 -2.36 4.06
N ALA A 319 17.56 -3.57 3.60
CA ALA A 319 18.82 -3.87 2.91
C ALA A 319 18.96 -3.10 1.60
N LEU A 320 17.88 -3.00 0.82
CA LEU A 320 17.81 -2.18 -0.39
C LEU A 320 18.04 -0.70 -0.05
N ALA A 321 17.33 -0.16 0.94
CA ALA A 321 17.49 1.23 1.36
C ALA A 321 18.93 1.55 1.77
N GLN A 322 19.59 0.64 2.51
CA GLN A 322 21.01 0.77 2.88
C GLN A 322 21.96 0.72 1.68
N ALA A 323 21.74 -0.20 0.73
CA ALA A 323 22.55 -0.33 -0.47
C ALA A 323 22.45 0.95 -1.33
N GLU A 324 21.24 1.46 -1.53
CA GLU A 324 21.00 2.69 -2.29
C GLU A 324 21.53 3.94 -1.57
N LEU A 325 21.44 4.00 -0.24
CA LEU A 325 22.04 5.09 0.54
C LEU A 325 23.57 5.15 0.34
N LYS A 326 24.24 4.00 0.36
CA LYS A 326 25.69 3.91 0.07
C LYS A 326 26.00 4.37 -1.36
N ARG A 327 25.19 3.97 -2.36
CA ARG A 327 25.34 4.41 -3.76
C ARG A 327 25.11 5.92 -3.89
N SER A 328 24.06 6.43 -3.25
CA SER A 328 23.76 7.87 -3.21
C SER A 328 24.94 8.69 -2.67
N ALA A 329 25.62 8.20 -1.63
CA ALA A 329 26.78 8.90 -1.05
C ALA A 329 27.93 9.11 -2.06
N ALA A 330 28.07 8.22 -3.05
CA ALA A 330 29.09 8.32 -4.11
C ALA A 330 28.70 9.24 -5.28
N LYS A 331 27.42 9.65 -5.40
CA LYS A 331 26.94 10.52 -6.47
C LYS A 331 27.35 11.98 -6.24
N ARG A 332 27.63 12.70 -7.33
CA ARG A 332 27.80 14.16 -7.26
C ARG A 332 26.47 14.85 -6.92
N PRO A 333 26.50 16.02 -6.25
CA PRO A 333 25.26 16.72 -5.89
C PRO A 333 24.30 16.99 -7.05
N ALA A 334 24.84 17.21 -8.26
CA ALA A 334 24.04 17.46 -9.47
C ALA A 334 23.35 16.19 -10.02
N ASP A 335 23.80 15.00 -9.61
CA ASP A 335 23.29 13.71 -10.10
C ASP A 335 22.29 13.07 -9.10
N LEU A 336 21.97 13.79 -8.01
CA LEU A 336 21.06 13.29 -6.99
C LEU A 336 19.60 13.43 -7.42
N THR A 337 18.85 12.34 -7.32
CA THR A 337 17.41 12.28 -7.58
C THR A 337 16.59 12.60 -6.33
N ALA A 338 15.29 12.81 -6.46
CA ALA A 338 14.38 12.96 -5.32
C ALA A 338 14.46 11.75 -4.37
N TRP A 339 14.58 10.54 -4.94
CA TRP A 339 14.81 9.30 -4.18
C TRP A 339 16.11 9.34 -3.35
N ASP A 340 17.21 9.79 -3.92
CA ASP A 340 18.49 9.92 -3.20
C ASP A 340 18.38 10.88 -2.01
N TYR A 341 17.73 12.03 -2.21
CA TYR A 341 17.49 13.00 -1.14
C TYR A 341 16.58 12.44 -0.07
N TYR A 342 15.51 11.73 -0.44
CA TYR A 342 14.62 11.06 0.50
C TYR A 342 15.37 10.04 1.37
N LEU A 343 16.16 9.15 0.78
CA LEU A 343 16.96 8.16 1.52
C LEU A 343 17.93 8.81 2.51
N ARG A 344 18.60 9.89 2.11
CA ARG A 344 19.48 10.66 3.00
C ARG A 344 18.68 11.32 4.12
N GLY A 345 17.50 11.83 3.82
CA GLY A 345 16.58 12.38 4.81
C GLY A 345 16.18 11.33 5.85
N MET A 346 15.79 10.14 5.40
CA MET A 346 15.44 9.03 6.30
C MET A 346 16.60 8.58 7.17
N ALA A 347 17.82 8.52 6.62
CA ALA A 347 19.01 8.21 7.42
C ALA A 347 19.22 9.21 8.56
N PHE A 348 19.01 10.50 8.32
CA PHE A 348 19.09 11.54 9.36
C PHE A 348 17.94 11.49 10.38
N ILE A 349 16.74 11.08 9.96
CA ILE A 349 15.60 10.84 10.89
C ILE A 349 15.95 9.79 11.94
N HIS A 350 16.65 8.73 11.54
CA HIS A 350 17.07 7.64 12.42
C HIS A 350 18.20 8.03 13.42
N GLU A 351 18.90 9.17 13.22
CA GLU A 351 19.79 9.72 14.26
C GLU A 351 19.02 10.07 15.55
N PHE A 352 17.72 10.37 15.44
CA PHE A 352 16.81 10.70 16.54
C PHE A 352 17.31 11.87 17.40
N THR A 353 17.84 12.91 16.75
CA THR A 353 18.39 14.11 17.37
C THR A 353 17.83 15.38 16.72
N LYS A 354 17.85 16.53 17.45
CA LYS A 354 17.47 17.84 16.89
C LYS A 354 18.29 18.17 15.63
N ALA A 355 19.59 17.94 15.67
CA ALA A 355 20.49 18.22 14.54
C ALA A 355 20.20 17.31 13.34
N GLY A 356 20.00 16.00 13.58
CA GLY A 356 19.60 15.03 12.56
C GLY A 356 18.28 15.41 11.93
N ASN A 357 17.27 15.77 12.74
CA ASN A 357 15.95 16.17 12.24
C ASN A 357 16.02 17.41 11.33
N ALA A 358 16.83 18.41 11.70
CA ALA A 358 17.04 19.59 10.87
C ALA A 358 17.74 19.27 9.53
N LYS A 359 18.70 18.32 9.51
CA LYS A 359 19.33 17.83 8.27
C LYS A 359 18.31 17.06 7.42
N ALA A 360 17.52 16.17 8.02
CA ALA A 360 16.49 15.40 7.36
C ALA A 360 15.51 16.30 6.62
N ARG A 361 15.00 17.32 7.29
CA ARG A 361 14.06 18.31 6.70
C ARG A 361 14.63 18.93 5.44
N ARG A 362 15.88 19.42 5.49
CA ARG A 362 16.52 19.98 4.30
C ARG A 362 16.63 18.96 3.15
N MET A 363 16.83 17.67 3.45
CA MET A 363 16.88 16.65 2.41
C MET A 363 15.50 16.43 1.77
N PHE A 364 14.43 16.41 2.57
CA PHE A 364 13.06 16.28 2.04
C PHE A 364 12.65 17.51 1.23
N GLU A 365 13.00 18.71 1.68
CA GLU A 365 12.78 19.94 0.92
C GLU A 365 13.53 19.91 -0.43
N ARG A 366 14.79 19.43 -0.46
CA ARG A 366 15.54 19.24 -1.70
C ARG A 366 14.90 18.17 -2.60
N ALA A 367 14.37 17.09 -2.04
CA ALA A 367 13.62 16.09 -2.81
C ALA A 367 12.41 16.71 -3.52
N MET A 368 11.66 17.59 -2.83
CA MET A 368 10.52 18.33 -3.39
C MET A 368 10.92 19.37 -4.44
N GLU A 369 12.13 19.95 -4.35
CA GLU A 369 12.65 20.84 -5.40
C GLU A 369 12.99 20.08 -6.70
N VAL A 370 13.45 18.83 -6.57
CA VAL A 370 13.77 17.95 -7.72
C VAL A 370 12.49 17.38 -8.33
N ASP A 371 11.55 16.95 -7.49
CA ASP A 371 10.27 16.38 -7.92
C ASP A 371 9.15 16.85 -6.97
N ARG A 372 8.29 17.76 -7.47
CA ARG A 372 7.22 18.37 -6.68
C ARG A 372 6.06 17.42 -6.37
N ASP A 373 5.93 16.34 -7.12
CA ASP A 373 4.85 15.37 -6.96
C ASP A 373 5.35 14.07 -6.30
N TYR A 374 6.55 14.11 -5.72
CA TYR A 374 7.13 12.98 -5.01
C TYR A 374 6.52 12.82 -3.61
N SER A 375 5.52 11.95 -3.47
CA SER A 375 4.74 11.73 -2.23
C SER A 375 5.61 11.41 -1.01
N GLU A 376 6.67 10.60 -1.18
CA GLU A 376 7.55 10.19 -0.07
C GLU A 376 8.35 11.38 0.51
N ALA A 377 8.63 12.43 -0.27
CA ALA A 377 9.26 13.65 0.26
C ALA A 377 8.32 14.37 1.24
N TYR A 378 7.04 14.44 0.94
CA TYR A 378 6.02 15.01 1.85
C TYR A 378 5.78 14.12 3.07
N THR A 379 5.83 12.80 2.90
CA THR A 379 5.79 11.83 4.00
C THR A 379 6.96 12.06 4.95
N GLY A 380 8.18 12.19 4.42
CA GLY A 380 9.38 12.50 5.20
C GLY A 380 9.30 13.87 5.89
N LEU A 381 8.78 14.89 5.20
CA LEU A 381 8.59 16.22 5.77
C LEU A 381 7.60 16.20 6.94
N SER A 382 6.46 15.51 6.79
CA SER A 382 5.51 15.29 7.88
C SER A 382 6.17 14.61 9.08
N LEU A 383 6.93 13.54 8.82
CA LEU A 383 7.68 12.83 9.86
C LEU A 383 8.68 13.75 10.57
N SER A 384 9.38 14.64 9.86
CA SER A 384 10.30 15.57 10.47
C SER A 384 9.60 16.59 11.38
N HIS A 385 8.42 17.07 11.03
CA HIS A 385 7.64 17.95 11.88
C HIS A 385 7.03 17.20 13.08
N HIS A 386 6.63 15.95 12.92
CA HIS A 386 6.28 15.06 14.02
C HIS A 386 7.46 14.89 15.02
N ARG A 387 8.68 14.73 14.50
CA ARG A 387 9.90 14.65 15.32
C ARG A 387 10.17 15.92 16.13
N ASP A 388 9.86 17.10 15.59
CA ASP A 388 9.97 18.35 16.37
C ASP A 388 9.12 18.30 17.63
N VAL A 389 7.89 17.77 17.51
CA VAL A 389 6.96 17.63 18.64
C VAL A 389 7.45 16.55 19.61
N LEU A 390 7.84 15.38 19.08
CA LEU A 390 8.27 14.23 19.89
C LEU A 390 9.55 14.51 20.67
N LEU A 391 10.53 15.15 20.03
CA LEU A 391 11.84 15.51 20.63
C LEU A 391 11.78 16.85 21.37
N GLN A 392 10.63 17.51 21.42
CA GLN A 392 10.44 18.82 22.07
C GLN A 392 11.46 19.87 21.61
N CYS A 393 11.80 19.86 20.33
CA CYS A 393 12.79 20.76 19.75
C CYS A 393 12.16 21.86 18.88
N SER A 394 10.83 22.00 18.90
CA SER A 394 10.09 23.06 18.26
C SER A 394 9.93 24.27 19.17
N ASP A 395 10.17 25.46 18.65
CA ASP A 395 9.85 26.72 19.34
C ASP A 395 8.34 27.01 19.35
N ASP A 396 7.58 26.39 18.43
CA ASP A 396 6.13 26.48 18.29
C ASP A 396 5.56 25.09 17.97
N ARG A 397 5.06 24.43 19.00
CA ARG A 397 4.50 23.08 18.93
C ARG A 397 3.31 22.99 17.98
N GLU A 398 2.37 23.94 18.11
CA GLU A 398 1.13 23.96 17.33
C GLU A 398 1.43 24.15 15.84
N ARG A 399 2.37 25.03 15.52
CA ARG A 399 2.83 25.24 14.14
C ARG A 399 3.49 23.97 13.57
N SER A 400 4.24 23.22 14.37
CA SER A 400 4.85 21.95 13.91
C SER A 400 3.77 20.90 13.64
N ILE A 401 2.74 20.80 14.49
CA ILE A 401 1.60 19.90 14.29
C ILE A 401 0.85 20.27 13.01
N ALA A 402 0.56 21.55 12.80
CA ALA A 402 -0.13 22.00 11.58
C ALA A 402 0.68 21.65 10.31
N LYS A 403 1.98 21.92 10.30
CA LYS A 403 2.85 21.57 9.18
C LYS A 403 2.95 20.06 8.94
N ALA A 404 2.98 19.25 10.00
CA ALA A 404 2.96 17.79 9.88
C ALA A 404 1.68 17.32 9.18
N LEU A 405 0.52 17.88 9.58
CA LEU A 405 -0.77 17.54 8.99
C LEU A 405 -0.86 17.96 7.51
N ASP A 406 -0.44 19.19 7.18
CA ASP A 406 -0.49 19.69 5.81
C ASP A 406 0.39 18.84 4.87
N ALA A 407 1.60 18.51 5.30
CA ALA A 407 2.49 17.65 4.55
C ALA A 407 1.92 16.23 4.38
N ALA A 408 1.34 15.65 5.45
CA ALA A 408 0.71 14.33 5.38
C ALA A 408 -0.48 14.29 4.42
N ARG A 409 -1.36 15.31 4.47
CA ARG A 409 -2.49 15.43 3.53
C ARG A 409 -2.03 15.57 2.09
N ARG A 410 -0.96 16.33 1.85
CA ARG A 410 -0.38 16.44 0.51
C ARG A 410 0.20 15.12 0.03
N ALA A 411 0.88 14.35 0.91
CA ALA A 411 1.38 13.02 0.58
C ALA A 411 0.26 12.07 0.15
N VAL A 412 -0.84 12.00 0.91
CA VAL A 412 -2.02 11.18 0.57
C VAL A 412 -2.68 11.66 -0.73
N ALA A 413 -2.77 12.98 -0.96
CA ALA A 413 -3.34 13.52 -2.19
C ALA A 413 -2.50 13.16 -3.44
N LEU A 414 -1.18 13.01 -3.29
CA LEU A 414 -0.27 12.61 -4.37
C LEU A 414 -0.27 11.09 -4.59
N ASP A 415 -0.36 10.30 -3.53
CA ASP A 415 -0.46 8.84 -3.62
C ASP A 415 -1.39 8.29 -2.52
N GLY A 416 -2.69 8.22 -2.82
CA GLY A 416 -3.71 7.70 -1.91
C GLY A 416 -3.62 6.18 -1.63
N ALA A 417 -2.71 5.45 -2.27
CA ALA A 417 -2.42 4.05 -1.98
C ALA A 417 -1.09 3.88 -1.21
N SER A 418 -0.45 4.97 -0.78
CA SER A 418 0.77 4.92 0.02
C SER A 418 0.46 4.66 1.49
N PHE A 419 0.75 3.45 1.98
CA PHE A 419 0.62 3.11 3.40
C PHE A 419 1.42 4.07 4.30
N ALA A 420 2.61 4.51 3.85
CA ALA A 420 3.47 5.41 4.60
C ALA A 420 2.85 6.82 4.74
N ALA A 421 2.16 7.32 3.69
CA ALA A 421 1.44 8.58 3.74
C ALA A 421 0.27 8.53 4.75
N HIS A 422 -0.52 7.45 4.74
CA HIS A 422 -1.60 7.22 5.71
C HIS A 422 -1.06 7.06 7.14
N GLN A 423 0.08 6.38 7.31
CA GLN A 423 0.74 6.23 8.62
C GLN A 423 1.14 7.58 9.23
N VAL A 424 1.75 8.49 8.45
CA VAL A 424 2.13 9.82 8.98
C VAL A 424 0.91 10.71 9.18
N LEU A 425 -0.14 10.59 8.35
CA LEU A 425 -1.40 11.30 8.53
C LEU A 425 -2.11 10.85 9.82
N SER A 426 -2.17 9.55 10.08
CA SER A 426 -2.66 8.99 11.34
C SER A 426 -1.92 9.57 12.56
N THR A 427 -0.60 9.71 12.46
CA THR A 427 0.21 10.29 13.55
C THR A 427 -0.06 11.78 13.74
N ALA A 428 -0.26 12.54 12.65
CA ALA A 428 -0.61 13.95 12.73
C ALA A 428 -1.97 14.17 13.41
N TYR A 429 -2.95 13.30 13.17
CA TYR A 429 -4.25 13.35 13.85
C TYR A 429 -4.16 13.08 15.36
N ILE A 430 -3.28 12.17 15.83
CA ILE A 430 -3.05 11.95 17.27
C ILE A 430 -2.60 13.24 17.97
N TRP A 431 -1.69 14.02 17.37
CA TRP A 431 -1.26 15.27 17.96
C TRP A 431 -2.34 16.35 18.04
N ARG A 432 -3.42 16.17 17.30
CA ARG A 432 -4.63 17.02 17.33
C ARG A 432 -5.74 16.47 18.22
N ASN A 433 -5.51 15.34 18.89
CA ASN A 433 -6.52 14.58 19.64
C ASN A 433 -7.71 14.11 18.78
N GLU A 434 -7.53 13.97 17.47
CA GLU A 434 -8.52 13.46 16.51
C GLU A 434 -8.38 11.93 16.42
N HIS A 435 -8.68 11.22 17.51
CA HIS A 435 -8.39 9.78 17.69
C HIS A 435 -9.09 8.89 16.66
N ASP A 436 -10.36 9.17 16.33
CA ASP A 436 -11.12 8.36 15.37
C ASP A 436 -10.50 8.43 13.96
N LEU A 437 -10.12 9.63 13.52
CA LEU A 437 -9.43 9.82 12.24
C LEU A 437 -8.06 9.16 12.26
N ALA A 438 -7.33 9.29 13.35
CA ALA A 438 -6.02 8.64 13.51
C ALA A 438 -6.13 7.12 13.40
N LEU A 439 -7.15 6.51 14.00
CA LEU A 439 -7.36 5.07 13.97
C LEU A 439 -7.80 4.59 12.57
N ALA A 440 -8.67 5.36 11.89
CA ALA A 440 -9.10 5.06 10.53
C ALA A 440 -7.91 5.03 9.54
N GLU A 441 -7.07 6.07 9.59
CA GLU A 441 -5.88 6.16 8.74
C GLU A 441 -4.84 5.06 9.07
N ALA A 442 -4.67 4.71 10.36
CA ALA A 442 -3.78 3.63 10.75
C ALA A 442 -4.27 2.25 10.26
N ARG A 443 -5.59 1.99 10.28
CA ARG A 443 -6.19 0.77 9.71
C ARG A 443 -5.93 0.70 8.21
N LEU A 444 -6.19 1.79 7.50
CA LEU A 444 -5.96 1.86 6.06
C LEU A 444 -4.48 1.64 5.71
N ALA A 445 -3.55 2.19 6.49
CA ALA A 445 -2.11 1.93 6.29
C ALA A 445 -1.76 0.44 6.39
N VAL A 446 -2.34 -0.28 7.37
CA VAL A 446 -2.13 -1.74 7.52
C VAL A 446 -2.84 -2.53 6.42
N GLU A 447 -4.03 -2.12 5.98
CA GLU A 447 -4.72 -2.74 4.85
C GLU A 447 -3.91 -2.62 3.54
N LEU A 448 -3.32 -1.44 3.30
CA LEU A 448 -2.48 -1.20 2.12
C LEU A 448 -1.15 -1.97 2.17
N ASN A 449 -0.56 -2.14 3.36
CA ASN A 449 0.64 -2.97 3.53
C ASN A 449 0.64 -3.68 4.89
N PRO A 450 0.09 -4.90 4.98
CA PRO A 450 0.05 -5.67 6.22
C PRO A 450 1.43 -6.15 6.71
N ASN A 451 2.46 -6.03 5.87
CA ASN A 451 3.83 -6.46 6.17
C ASN A 451 4.71 -5.31 6.71
N ASP A 452 4.18 -4.08 6.76
CA ASP A 452 4.93 -2.96 7.34
C ASP A 452 4.82 -2.93 8.87
N ALA A 453 5.95 -3.24 9.52
CA ALA A 453 6.03 -3.27 10.98
C ALA A 453 5.72 -1.90 11.62
N ILE A 454 6.06 -0.79 10.95
CA ILE A 454 5.82 0.57 11.48
C ILE A 454 4.33 0.89 11.47
N SER A 455 3.64 0.58 10.37
CA SER A 455 2.17 0.77 10.28
C SER A 455 1.43 -0.11 11.28
N LEU A 456 1.85 -1.37 11.44
CA LEU A 456 1.24 -2.27 12.42
C LEU A 456 1.47 -1.79 13.86
N HIS A 457 2.68 -1.31 14.17
CA HIS A 457 2.98 -0.69 15.47
C HIS A 457 2.13 0.58 15.68
N ALA A 458 2.04 1.42 14.66
CA ALA A 458 1.25 2.64 14.70
C ALA A 458 -0.24 2.35 14.96
N LEU A 459 -0.81 1.34 14.29
CA LEU A 459 -2.17 0.88 14.55
C LEU A 459 -2.32 0.37 15.98
N GLY A 460 -1.39 -0.48 16.46
CA GLY A 460 -1.40 -1.00 17.82
C GLY A 460 -1.37 0.11 18.87
N ASN A 461 -0.51 1.11 18.68
CA ASN A 461 -0.41 2.26 19.57
C ASN A 461 -1.71 3.09 19.62
N LYS A 462 -2.36 3.34 18.46
CA LYS A 462 -3.61 4.09 18.40
C LYS A 462 -4.80 3.28 18.93
N SER A 463 -4.79 1.98 18.72
CA SER A 463 -5.76 1.05 19.33
C SER A 463 -5.67 1.10 20.86
N ASP A 464 -4.46 1.05 21.45
CA ASP A 464 -4.26 1.22 22.90
C ASP A 464 -4.79 2.56 23.40
N LEU A 465 -4.50 3.67 22.70
CA LEU A 465 -4.98 5.00 23.07
C LEU A 465 -6.51 5.12 23.03
N ALA A 466 -7.17 4.32 22.18
CA ALA A 466 -8.62 4.24 22.05
C ALA A 466 -9.27 3.18 22.96
N GLY A 467 -8.48 2.46 23.78
CA GLY A 467 -8.98 1.42 24.68
C GLY A 467 -9.25 0.06 24.00
N ASP A 468 -8.75 -0.15 22.77
CA ASP A 468 -8.87 -1.43 22.07
C ASP A 468 -7.84 -2.45 22.63
N PRO A 469 -8.27 -3.62 23.18
CA PRO A 469 -7.38 -4.61 23.77
C PRO A 469 -6.39 -5.23 22.77
N GLU A 470 -6.66 -5.13 21.47
CA GLU A 470 -5.78 -5.60 20.40
C GLU A 470 -4.53 -4.71 20.20
N GLY A 471 -4.45 -3.59 20.90
CA GLY A 471 -3.29 -2.67 20.79
C GLY A 471 -1.96 -3.34 21.13
N ILE A 472 -1.86 -3.99 22.29
CA ILE A 472 -0.66 -4.69 22.76
C ILE A 472 -0.26 -5.85 21.82
N PRO A 473 -1.16 -6.79 21.44
CA PRO A 473 -0.84 -7.86 20.49
C PRO A 473 -0.26 -7.34 19.17
N ARG A 474 -0.85 -6.27 18.60
CA ARG A 474 -0.35 -5.65 17.35
C ARG A 474 1.05 -5.08 17.51
N MET A 475 1.33 -4.35 18.61
CA MET A 475 2.68 -3.81 18.88
C MET A 475 3.72 -4.91 19.06
N ILE A 476 3.38 -6.02 19.73
CA ILE A 476 4.27 -7.18 19.87
C ILE A 476 4.53 -7.81 18.49
N ARG A 477 3.49 -8.01 17.67
CA ARG A 477 3.63 -8.56 16.33
C ARG A 477 4.53 -7.69 15.44
N ALA A 478 4.38 -6.36 15.52
CA ALA A 478 5.24 -5.42 14.80
C ALA A 478 6.73 -5.61 15.14
N GLN A 479 7.07 -5.80 16.42
CA GLN A 479 8.46 -6.05 16.83
C GLN A 479 9.02 -7.39 16.35
N GLN A 480 8.16 -8.39 16.15
CA GLN A 480 8.53 -9.68 15.57
C GLN A 480 8.81 -9.57 14.07
N LEU A 481 8.05 -8.72 13.36
CA LEU A 481 8.24 -8.46 11.93
C LEU A 481 9.56 -7.74 11.63
N ASN A 482 9.95 -6.77 12.46
CA ASN A 482 11.20 -6.04 12.29
C ASN A 482 12.03 -5.99 13.60
N PRO A 483 12.81 -7.04 13.90
CA PRO A 483 13.65 -7.09 15.10
C PRO A 483 14.80 -6.08 15.09
N GLN A 484 15.21 -5.61 13.91
CA GLN A 484 16.33 -4.68 13.70
C GLN A 484 15.88 -3.24 13.47
N ASP A 485 14.64 -2.90 13.82
CA ASP A 485 14.12 -1.56 13.69
C ASP A 485 15.01 -0.53 14.41
N PRO A 486 15.51 0.50 13.70
CA PRO A 486 16.32 1.56 14.30
C PRO A 486 15.61 2.31 15.42
N GLU A 487 14.27 2.39 15.37
CA GLU A 487 13.42 3.09 16.34
C GLU A 487 12.81 2.16 17.40
N ARG A 488 13.28 0.93 17.48
CA ARG A 488 12.75 -0.05 18.42
C ARG A 488 12.73 0.42 19.88
N HIS A 489 13.66 1.30 20.27
CA HIS A 489 13.68 1.91 21.61
C HIS A 489 12.40 2.73 21.89
N ALA A 490 11.92 3.50 20.89
CA ALA A 490 10.69 4.27 21.02
C ALA A 490 9.47 3.36 21.01
N HIS A 491 9.44 2.36 20.13
CA HIS A 491 8.36 1.38 20.04
C HIS A 491 8.22 0.55 21.32
N LEU A 492 9.32 0.13 21.95
CA LEU A 492 9.32 -0.54 23.26
C LEU A 492 8.79 0.37 24.36
N SER A 493 9.09 1.65 24.32
CA SER A 493 8.59 2.61 25.30
C SER A 493 7.08 2.83 25.17
N PHE A 494 6.52 2.84 23.96
CA PHE A 494 5.07 2.89 23.76
C PHE A 494 4.39 1.59 24.19
N LEU A 495 5.01 0.43 23.92
CA LEU A 495 4.53 -0.84 24.44
C LEU A 495 4.55 -0.90 25.98
N ALA A 496 5.60 -0.35 26.61
CA ALA A 496 5.66 -0.24 28.07
C ALA A 496 4.50 0.61 28.61
N ARG A 497 4.19 1.74 27.97
CA ARG A 497 3.04 2.57 28.35
C ARG A 497 1.72 1.79 28.24
N ALA A 498 1.52 1.05 27.16
CA ALA A 498 0.33 0.22 26.98
C ALA A 498 0.22 -0.87 28.07
N HIS A 499 1.34 -1.48 28.45
CA HIS A 499 1.37 -2.42 29.59
C HIS A 499 1.04 -1.73 30.92
N VAL A 500 1.48 -0.48 31.16
CA VAL A 500 1.07 0.30 32.35
C VAL A 500 -0.43 0.47 32.35
N ASN A 501 -1.03 0.89 31.21
CA ASN A 501 -2.46 1.09 31.09
C ASN A 501 -3.28 -0.20 31.32
N ALA A 502 -2.74 -1.33 30.88
CA ALA A 502 -3.32 -2.65 31.09
C ALA A 502 -3.01 -3.25 32.49
N HIS A 503 -2.45 -2.46 33.44
CA HIS A 503 -2.04 -2.88 34.79
C HIS A 503 -1.03 -4.05 34.82
N GLN A 504 -0.25 -4.23 33.73
CA GLN A 504 0.77 -5.28 33.57
C GLN A 504 2.17 -4.70 33.88
N TYR A 505 2.37 -4.27 35.12
CA TYR A 505 3.54 -3.43 35.49
C TYR A 505 4.88 -4.13 35.31
N GLU A 506 4.96 -5.45 35.56
CA GLU A 506 6.19 -6.23 35.36
C GLU A 506 6.60 -6.26 33.88
N ARG A 507 5.61 -6.44 32.97
CA ARG A 507 5.84 -6.38 31.53
C ARG A 507 6.19 -4.96 31.06
N ALA A 508 5.61 -3.95 31.71
CA ALA A 508 5.97 -2.55 31.47
C ALA A 508 7.44 -2.29 31.84
N LEU A 509 7.91 -2.79 33.01
CA LEU A 509 9.31 -2.70 33.43
C LEU A 509 10.25 -3.37 32.43
N GLU A 510 9.92 -4.58 31.97
CA GLU A 510 10.72 -5.31 30.99
C GLU A 510 10.87 -4.50 29.70
N SER A 511 9.74 -4.05 29.13
CA SER A 511 9.72 -3.27 27.89
C SER A 511 10.48 -1.94 28.02
N ALA A 512 10.29 -1.20 29.13
CA ALA A 512 10.97 0.06 29.37
C ALA A 512 12.49 -0.12 29.55
N ARG A 513 12.92 -1.16 30.27
CA ARG A 513 14.35 -1.50 30.44
C ARG A 513 15.00 -1.87 29.11
N LEU A 514 14.34 -2.65 28.28
CA LEU A 514 14.81 -2.97 26.94
C LEU A 514 14.94 -1.72 26.06
N ALA A 515 14.02 -0.76 26.20
CA ALA A 515 14.10 0.53 25.52
C ALA A 515 15.35 1.32 25.96
N ILE A 516 15.59 1.42 27.27
CA ILE A 516 16.75 2.10 27.86
C ILE A 516 18.07 1.39 27.49
N GLN A 517 18.11 0.07 27.51
CA GLN A 517 19.28 -0.69 27.09
C GLN A 517 19.68 -0.37 25.63
N ARG A 518 18.71 -0.16 24.74
CA ARG A 518 18.97 0.20 23.34
C ARG A 518 19.34 1.67 23.18
N ARG A 519 18.73 2.54 23.96
CA ARG A 519 18.96 3.98 23.93
C ARG A 519 18.85 4.59 25.34
N PRO A 520 19.99 4.64 26.06
CA PRO A 520 20.01 5.12 27.45
C PRO A 520 19.61 6.60 27.60
N ASP A 521 19.77 7.40 26.58
CA ASP A 521 19.44 8.83 26.54
C ASP A 521 18.02 9.15 26.05
N TYR A 522 17.07 8.18 26.08
CA TYR A 522 15.70 8.38 25.67
C TYR A 522 14.76 8.67 26.85
N PRO A 523 14.40 9.95 27.10
CA PRO A 523 13.71 10.35 28.33
C PRO A 523 12.35 9.66 28.52
N HIS A 524 11.59 9.42 27.44
CA HIS A 524 10.27 8.80 27.54
C HIS A 524 10.32 7.37 28.10
N ALA A 525 11.41 6.62 27.88
CA ALA A 525 11.55 5.27 28.45
C ALA A 525 11.74 5.33 29.97
N HIS A 526 12.55 6.26 30.48
CA HIS A 526 12.74 6.52 31.91
C HIS A 526 11.44 6.99 32.59
N TYR A 527 10.69 7.87 31.88
CA TYR A 527 9.40 8.36 32.33
C TYR A 527 8.38 7.21 32.52
N ILE A 528 8.25 6.30 31.57
CA ILE A 528 7.32 5.15 31.69
C ILE A 528 7.84 4.13 32.71
N LEU A 529 9.15 3.92 32.81
CA LEU A 529 9.75 3.07 33.83
C LEU A 529 9.42 3.56 35.23
N ALA A 530 9.52 4.87 35.46
CA ALA A 530 9.17 5.49 36.74
C ALA A 530 7.71 5.25 37.12
N ILE A 531 6.77 5.42 36.18
CA ILE A 531 5.35 5.18 36.42
C ILE A 531 5.11 3.71 36.81
N ALA A 532 5.73 2.76 36.11
CA ALA A 532 5.56 1.33 36.37
C ALA A 532 6.14 0.95 37.77
N LEU A 533 7.33 1.45 38.10
CA LEU A 533 7.96 1.26 39.43
C LEU A 533 7.09 1.83 40.57
N ALA A 534 6.50 2.99 40.34
CA ALA A 534 5.64 3.66 41.34
C ALA A 534 4.37 2.85 41.63
N HIS A 535 3.77 2.25 40.61
CA HIS A 535 2.61 1.36 40.78
C HIS A 535 2.96 0.06 41.50
N LEU A 536 4.22 -0.41 41.40
CA LEU A 536 4.72 -1.57 42.14
C LEU A 536 5.19 -1.21 43.59
N GLY A 537 5.06 0.06 43.99
CA GLY A 537 5.47 0.52 45.32
C GLY A 537 6.95 0.82 45.47
N GLU A 538 7.74 0.81 44.40
CA GLU A 538 9.17 1.08 44.40
C GLU A 538 9.47 2.59 44.26
N ALA A 539 8.90 3.41 45.14
CA ALA A 539 8.88 4.88 45.04
C ALA A 539 10.28 5.53 44.91
N GLN A 540 11.27 5.06 45.67
CA GLN A 540 12.64 5.61 45.57
C GLN A 540 13.28 5.39 44.22
N ARG A 541 13.07 4.20 43.61
CA ARG A 541 13.57 3.89 42.25
C ARG A 541 12.80 4.67 41.20
N ALA A 542 11.50 4.83 41.39
CA ALA A 542 10.66 5.62 40.51
C ALA A 542 11.12 7.08 40.48
N GLN A 543 11.41 7.68 41.64
CA GLN A 543 11.92 9.03 41.72
C GLN A 543 13.28 9.18 41.02
N ALA A 544 14.21 8.25 41.19
CA ALA A 544 15.52 8.27 40.52
C ALA A 544 15.37 8.25 38.97
N GLU A 545 14.41 7.50 38.46
CA GLU A 545 14.13 7.47 36.99
C GLU A 545 13.51 8.79 36.49
N LEU A 546 12.69 9.49 37.29
CA LEU A 546 12.19 10.82 36.94
C LEU A 546 13.31 11.87 36.96
N GLU A 547 14.22 11.80 37.94
CA GLU A 547 15.40 12.68 38.01
C GLU A 547 16.32 12.46 36.79
N GLU A 548 16.52 11.21 36.38
CA GLU A 548 17.28 10.89 35.17
C GLU A 548 16.57 11.39 33.89
N CYS A 549 15.25 11.23 33.81
CA CYS A 549 14.46 11.77 32.71
C CYS A 549 14.65 13.28 32.55
N GLU A 550 14.56 14.03 33.63
CA GLU A 550 14.74 15.49 33.65
C GLU A 550 16.19 15.91 33.38
N ARG A 551 17.18 15.13 33.86
CA ARG A 551 18.60 15.32 33.56
C ARG A 551 18.89 15.15 32.06
N LEU A 552 18.29 14.14 31.41
CA LEU A 552 18.44 13.86 29.98
C LEU A 552 17.78 14.94 29.13
N HIS A 553 16.63 15.43 29.55
CA HIS A 553 15.89 16.46 28.86
C HIS A 553 15.22 17.44 29.83
N PRO A 554 15.88 18.55 30.17
CA PRO A 554 15.34 19.56 31.07
C PRO A 554 14.00 20.11 30.60
N GLY A 555 12.98 20.11 31.47
CA GLY A 555 11.61 20.53 31.17
C GLY A 555 10.72 19.42 30.56
N PHE A 556 11.21 18.18 30.46
CA PHE A 556 10.42 17.06 29.94
C PHE A 556 9.17 16.82 30.79
N LEU A 557 9.30 16.76 32.10
CA LEU A 557 8.19 16.50 33.01
C LEU A 557 7.14 17.62 32.94
N ALA A 558 7.58 18.88 32.93
CA ALA A 558 6.68 20.03 32.75
C ALA A 558 5.89 19.96 31.42
N SER A 559 6.50 19.49 30.36
CA SER A 559 5.81 19.31 29.06
C SER A 559 4.74 18.21 29.07
N ARG A 560 4.73 17.36 30.11
CA ARG A 560 3.79 16.24 30.27
C ARG A 560 2.68 16.52 31.29
N ALA A 561 2.68 17.66 31.97
CA ALA A 561 1.68 17.99 32.98
C ALA A 561 0.24 17.90 32.46
N ASP A 562 -0.01 18.41 31.23
CA ASP A 562 -1.31 18.35 30.58
C ASP A 562 -1.47 17.21 29.57
N TRP A 563 -0.53 16.25 29.57
CA TRP A 563 -0.57 15.17 28.61
C TRP A 563 -1.71 14.17 28.90
N ARG A 564 -2.63 14.04 27.96
CA ARG A 564 -3.82 13.18 28.01
C ARG A 564 -3.85 12.30 26.75
N PRO A 565 -3.04 11.22 26.73
CA PRO A 565 -2.90 10.41 25.51
C PRO A 565 -4.11 9.53 25.20
N TYR A 566 -4.88 9.13 26.21
CA TYR A 566 -6.01 8.21 26.07
C TYR A 566 -7.33 8.95 25.84
N THR A 567 -8.25 8.29 25.12
CA THR A 567 -9.61 8.80 24.94
C THR A 567 -10.43 8.77 26.22
N ASP A 568 -10.18 7.80 27.09
CA ASP A 568 -10.87 7.67 28.39
C ASP A 568 -10.09 8.35 29.51
N GLU A 569 -10.83 8.96 30.45
CA GLU A 569 -10.24 9.70 31.58
C GLU A 569 -9.70 8.79 32.68
N GLU A 570 -10.16 7.53 32.76
CA GLU A 570 -9.68 6.57 33.76
C GLU A 570 -8.22 6.21 33.48
N SER A 571 -7.89 5.88 32.23
CA SER A 571 -6.52 5.60 31.77
C SER A 571 -5.60 6.82 31.97
N ASN A 572 -6.08 8.03 31.65
CA ASN A 572 -5.31 9.25 31.88
C ASN A 572 -5.06 9.48 33.37
N ARG A 573 -6.05 9.23 34.23
CA ARG A 573 -5.92 9.33 35.70
C ARG A 573 -4.94 8.31 36.21
N HIS A 574 -4.95 7.09 35.70
CA HIS A 574 -4.04 6.02 36.08
C HIS A 574 -2.57 6.38 35.83
N LEU A 575 -2.25 6.97 34.66
CA LEU A 575 -0.90 7.48 34.39
C LEU A 575 -0.47 8.57 35.38
N ARG A 576 -1.33 9.55 35.66
CA ARG A 576 -1.06 10.62 36.62
C ARG A 576 -0.88 10.12 38.04
N GLU A 577 -1.68 9.13 38.44
CA GLU A 577 -1.51 8.49 39.76
C GLU A 577 -0.13 7.85 39.88
N GLY A 578 0.38 7.20 38.85
CA GLY A 578 1.73 6.64 38.82
C GLY A 578 2.80 7.72 39.01
N LEU A 579 2.67 8.87 38.35
CA LEU A 579 3.58 10.01 38.52
C LEU A 579 3.54 10.58 39.93
N ARG A 580 2.35 10.76 40.49
CA ARG A 580 2.20 11.22 41.89
C ARG A 580 2.85 10.26 42.88
N LYS A 581 2.66 8.93 42.69
CA LYS A 581 3.33 7.91 43.50
C LYS A 581 4.85 7.93 43.35
N ALA A 582 5.37 8.35 42.18
CA ALA A 582 6.79 8.55 41.91
C ALA A 582 7.36 9.85 42.51
N GLY A 583 6.54 10.67 43.18
CA GLY A 583 6.96 11.93 43.82
C GLY A 583 6.91 13.16 42.89
N HIS A 584 6.30 13.07 41.71
CA HIS A 584 6.06 14.24 40.86
C HIS A 584 4.77 14.94 41.33
N PRO A 585 4.78 16.21 41.73
CA PRO A 585 3.55 16.97 42.01
C PRO A 585 2.75 17.15 40.70
N ASP A 586 1.41 17.20 40.83
CA ASP A 586 0.48 17.43 39.73
C ASP A 586 0.75 18.75 39.00
#